data_21dbfa291f6df7f2af12d4129d1bff78
#
_entry.id   21dbfa291f6df7f2af12d4129d1bff78
#
_cell.length_a   1.000
_cell.length_b   1.000
_cell.length_c   1.000
_cell.angle_alpha   90.00
_cell.angle_beta   90.00
_cell.angle_gamma   90.00
#
_symmetry.space_group_name_H-M   'P 1'
#
loop_
_entity.id
_entity.type
_entity.pdbx_description
1 polymer ?
#
loop_
_entity_poly.entity_id
_entity_poly.type
_entity_poly.pdbx_seq_one_letter_code
_entity_poly.pdbx_strand_id
1 'polypeptide(L)'
;MRGKLKDKVWFSARVSSGLIPYLLFANTLLPEVGLPQMPPDKEDEVSGHQKGGDPAQVYVVPVHGPITSAQLYILRRCLKAAVEKGITAVVVDIDTPGGELQTTLEMMQVLDRFDGETMTFVRNEAVSAGVYISASTEDIYFAPKSVIGSAAVIQGTGQEIPETMKQKIDSYLMARVRAYTEEYPYRAKVIRAMMDEDFILKLDGEVLKEEGTLLSLTAKEAMQTYGNPPQSLLGAGIFKDVPSMLASRYGEGGFTIKEFEVTWSEDFAKLMNTISPILMGLGLLGLFIEFKTPGFGVFGVTGIVLLGIVFLSNYVAGLAGHEEVLVFLLGVGLILLEIFLFPGLLFIAACGAFLVLGSLIWALADYWPGNMGDTVLEEDGSRILDFTIDTFLKPSGTVMIGCLIAVVGSVLVVRFLPHTPLWGRLVLQTSVGKLDPVVTAGGSASNEDAQLPESGAFGRTVTDLFPSGEVEINGKRYQARVQVGTIRRDYPVRVTGHQEFSVLVEEAVES
;
A
#
# COMPACT_ATOMS: atom_id res chain seq x y z
N MET A 1 56.61 -23.38 -28.39
CA MET A 1 56.86 -24.45 -27.41
C MET A 1 55.65 -24.52 -26.52
N ARG A 2 54.76 -25.41 -26.80
CA ARG A 2 54.49 -26.75 -26.24
C ARG A 2 54.41 -26.75 -24.70
N GLY A 3 53.20 -27.13 -24.24
CA GLY A 3 53.00 -27.78 -22.96
C GLY A 3 51.55 -27.80 -22.52
N LYS A 4 50.81 -28.84 -22.88
CA LYS A 4 49.54 -29.31 -22.33
C LYS A 4 49.69 -29.68 -20.86
N LEU A 5 48.62 -29.54 -20.04
CA LEU A 5 48.12 -30.68 -19.25
C LEU A 5 46.68 -30.42 -18.77
N LYS A 6 45.89 -31.43 -19.03
CA LYS A 6 44.54 -31.73 -18.51
C LYS A 6 44.64 -32.15 -17.03
N ASP A 7 43.67 -31.85 -16.20
CA ASP A 7 43.20 -32.85 -15.24
C ASP A 7 41.71 -32.65 -14.92
N LYS A 8 40.98 -33.72 -15.20
CA LYS A 8 39.59 -33.94 -14.81
C LYS A 8 39.53 -34.42 -13.37
N VAL A 9 38.67 -33.85 -12.55
CA VAL A 9 38.23 -34.51 -11.33
C VAL A 9 36.72 -34.73 -11.40
N TRP A 10 36.36 -36.01 -11.48
CA TRP A 10 35.05 -36.55 -11.30
C TRP A 10 34.68 -36.54 -9.81
N PHE A 11 33.51 -35.99 -9.48
CA PHE A 11 32.86 -36.32 -8.21
C PHE A 11 31.48 -36.93 -8.49
N SER A 12 31.41 -38.25 -8.33
CA SER A 12 30.15 -39.00 -8.35
C SER A 12 29.52 -38.96 -7.00
N ALA A 13 28.33 -38.32 -6.87
CA ALA A 13 27.47 -38.50 -5.73
C ALA A 13 26.31 -39.42 -6.12
N ARG A 14 26.29 -40.64 -5.60
CA ARG A 14 25.17 -41.57 -5.57
C ARG A 14 24.02 -40.92 -4.79
N VAL A 15 22.89 -40.74 -5.43
CA VAL A 15 21.60 -40.54 -4.72
C VAL A 15 20.81 -41.84 -4.86
N SER A 16 20.52 -42.40 -3.71
CA SER A 16 19.75 -43.62 -3.53
C SER A 16 18.32 -43.48 -4.04
N SER A 17 17.90 -44.52 -4.76
CA SER A 17 16.55 -44.81 -5.19
C SER A 17 15.53 -44.86 -4.05
N GLY A 18 14.41 -44.14 -4.23
CA GLY A 18 13.23 -44.35 -3.41
C GLY A 18 12.28 -43.18 -3.46
N LEU A 19 11.45 -43.06 -4.50
CA LEU A 19 10.13 -42.44 -4.51
C LEU A 19 9.76 -42.01 -5.96
N ILE A 20 9.50 -43.03 -6.79
CA ILE A 20 8.66 -42.83 -7.95
C ILE A 20 7.81 -44.11 -8.02
N PRO A 21 6.51 -44.06 -7.73
CA PRO A 21 5.61 -44.07 -8.85
C PRO A 21 4.28 -43.36 -8.56
N TYR A 22 4.07 -42.18 -9.12
CA TYR A 22 2.72 -41.60 -9.32
C TYR A 22 2.79 -40.46 -10.37
N LEU A 23 3.36 -40.73 -11.54
CA LEU A 23 3.29 -39.78 -12.67
C LEU A 23 3.34 -40.55 -14.02
N LEU A 24 2.36 -41.43 -14.18
CA LEU A 24 2.12 -42.09 -15.46
C LEU A 24 0.61 -42.23 -15.68
N PHE A 25 -0.11 -41.11 -15.74
CA PHE A 25 -1.46 -41.03 -16.31
C PHE A 25 -1.86 -39.57 -16.54
N ALA A 26 -1.26 -38.92 -17.54
CA ALA A 26 -1.79 -37.69 -18.15
C ALA A 26 -1.03 -37.38 -19.46
N ASN A 27 -1.05 -38.29 -20.40
CA ASN A 27 -0.49 -38.01 -21.72
C ASN A 27 -1.44 -38.52 -22.82
N THR A 28 -2.68 -38.08 -22.79
CA THR A 28 -3.61 -38.16 -23.92
C THR A 28 -4.64 -37.06 -23.78
N LEU A 29 -4.60 -36.11 -24.69
CA LEU A 29 -5.54 -34.99 -24.94
C LEU A 29 -4.94 -33.60 -24.76
N LEU A 30 -3.90 -33.27 -25.55
CA LEU A 30 -3.64 -31.91 -25.95
C LEU A 30 -3.68 -31.85 -27.48
N PRO A 31 -4.50 -30.96 -28.09
CA PRO A 31 -4.40 -30.69 -29.51
C PRO A 31 -3.08 -29.98 -29.81
N GLU A 32 -2.45 -30.35 -30.92
CA GLU A 32 -1.28 -29.64 -31.48
C GLU A 32 -1.63 -28.16 -31.66
N VAL A 33 -1.05 -27.31 -30.85
CA VAL A 33 -1.06 -25.86 -31.07
C VAL A 33 0.04 -25.58 -32.08
N GLY A 34 -0.35 -25.33 -33.33
CA GLY A 34 0.54 -24.85 -34.37
C GLY A 34 1.21 -23.56 -33.95
N LEU A 35 2.53 -23.49 -34.13
CA LEU A 35 3.30 -22.27 -33.96
C LEU A 35 2.70 -21.15 -34.82
N PRO A 36 2.49 -19.94 -34.30
CA PRO A 36 2.06 -18.81 -35.11
C PRO A 36 3.15 -18.49 -36.12
N GLN A 37 2.78 -18.52 -37.40
CA GLN A 37 3.62 -18.03 -38.49
C GLN A 37 3.75 -16.51 -38.33
N MET A 38 4.99 -16.02 -38.41
CA MET A 38 5.25 -14.57 -38.50
C MET A 38 4.50 -14.01 -39.71
N PRO A 39 3.81 -12.89 -39.58
CA PRO A 39 3.20 -12.21 -40.69
C PRO A 39 4.30 -11.71 -41.66
N PRO A 40 4.05 -11.72 -42.98
CA PRO A 40 4.99 -11.19 -43.97
C PRO A 40 5.18 -9.68 -43.76
N ASP A 41 6.40 -9.22 -44.07
CA ASP A 41 6.80 -7.83 -44.07
C ASP A 41 5.72 -6.96 -44.73
N LYS A 42 5.28 -5.91 -44.00
CA LYS A 42 4.38 -4.88 -44.53
C LYS A 42 5.19 -4.06 -45.54
N GLU A 43 4.97 -4.29 -46.82
CA GLU A 43 5.31 -3.31 -47.86
C GLU A 43 4.49 -2.02 -47.62
N ASP A 44 5.14 -0.90 -47.79
CA ASP A 44 4.61 0.45 -47.63
C ASP A 44 3.26 0.65 -48.34
N GLU A 45 2.14 0.54 -47.62
CA GLU A 45 0.88 1.11 -48.08
C GLU A 45 0.82 2.58 -47.58
N VAL A 46 1.13 3.48 -48.49
CA VAL A 46 0.82 4.90 -48.41
C VAL A 46 -0.65 5.07 -48.01
N SER A 47 -0.89 5.64 -46.85
CA SER A 47 -2.22 5.89 -46.28
C SER A 47 -3.05 6.79 -47.21
N GLY A 48 -3.83 6.17 -48.09
CA GLY A 48 -4.91 6.82 -48.81
C GLY A 48 -6.07 7.15 -47.88
N HIS A 49 -6.41 8.41 -47.75
CA HIS A 49 -7.61 8.87 -47.06
C HIS A 49 -8.84 8.14 -47.58
N GLN A 50 -9.39 7.20 -46.74
CA GLN A 50 -10.71 6.62 -46.99
C GLN A 50 -11.79 7.68 -46.76
N LYS A 51 -12.32 8.26 -47.82
CA LYS A 51 -13.59 8.99 -47.80
C LYS A 51 -14.72 7.98 -47.70
N GLY A 52 -15.40 7.91 -46.54
CA GLY A 52 -16.66 7.20 -46.39
C GLY A 52 -16.67 6.04 -45.37
N GLY A 53 -15.75 6.02 -44.40
CA GLY A 53 -15.79 5.10 -43.26
C GLY A 53 -16.55 5.69 -42.06
N ASP A 54 -16.95 4.85 -41.10
CA ASP A 54 -17.47 5.29 -39.80
C ASP A 54 -16.50 6.28 -39.13
N PRO A 55 -17.00 7.29 -38.39
CA PRO A 55 -16.15 8.28 -37.75
C PRO A 55 -15.13 7.61 -36.83
N ALA A 56 -13.87 8.05 -36.89
CA ALA A 56 -12.81 7.53 -36.04
C ALA A 56 -13.17 7.73 -34.57
N GLN A 57 -13.19 6.64 -33.80
CA GLN A 57 -13.41 6.73 -32.37
C GLN A 57 -12.10 7.03 -31.67
N VAL A 58 -12.06 8.14 -30.93
CA VAL A 58 -10.86 8.62 -30.24
C VAL A 58 -11.11 8.66 -28.75
N TYR A 59 -10.27 8.01 -27.98
CA TYR A 59 -10.25 8.17 -26.53
C TYR A 59 -9.35 9.32 -26.14
N VAL A 60 -9.82 10.15 -25.20
CA VAL A 60 -9.04 11.22 -24.59
C VAL A 60 -8.82 10.86 -23.13
N VAL A 61 -7.57 10.64 -22.74
CA VAL A 61 -7.19 10.33 -21.36
C VAL A 61 -6.52 11.53 -20.71
N PRO A 62 -7.09 12.08 -19.62
CA PRO A 62 -6.47 13.19 -18.92
C PRO A 62 -5.29 12.71 -18.07
N VAL A 63 -4.14 13.37 -18.25
CA VAL A 63 -2.92 13.18 -17.44
C VAL A 63 -2.57 14.52 -16.82
N HIS A 64 -3.29 14.89 -15.76
CA HIS A 64 -3.20 16.18 -15.10
C HIS A 64 -2.61 16.08 -13.71
N GLY A 65 -1.74 17.05 -13.35
CA GLY A 65 -1.03 17.11 -12.08
C GLY A 65 0.20 16.18 -12.02
N PRO A 66 0.75 15.89 -10.84
CA PRO A 66 1.95 15.08 -10.70
C PRO A 66 1.77 13.66 -11.24
N ILE A 67 2.77 13.16 -11.96
CA ILE A 67 2.78 11.77 -12.45
C ILE A 67 2.99 10.80 -11.27
N THR A 68 1.98 9.98 -11.04
CA THR A 68 1.93 8.96 -9.98
C THR A 68 1.35 7.66 -10.54
N SER A 69 1.43 6.58 -9.79
CA SER A 69 0.83 5.30 -10.16
C SER A 69 -0.66 5.42 -10.54
N ALA A 70 -1.40 6.38 -9.95
CA ALA A 70 -2.81 6.59 -10.27
C ALA A 70 -3.02 6.99 -11.74
N GLN A 71 -2.18 7.90 -12.30
CA GLN A 71 -2.25 8.25 -13.71
C GLN A 71 -1.89 7.06 -14.62
N LEU A 72 -0.92 6.25 -14.22
CA LEU A 72 -0.57 5.03 -14.94
C LEU A 72 -1.76 4.06 -15.02
N TYR A 73 -2.51 3.88 -13.93
CA TYR A 73 -3.70 3.01 -13.94
C TYR A 73 -4.80 3.54 -14.85
N ILE A 74 -5.05 4.87 -14.81
CA ILE A 74 -6.00 5.52 -15.72
C ILE A 74 -5.61 5.26 -17.16
N LEU A 75 -4.34 5.46 -17.51
CA LEU A 75 -3.82 5.23 -18.85
C LEU A 75 -3.95 3.77 -19.27
N ARG A 76 -3.51 2.82 -18.43
CA ARG A 76 -3.64 1.36 -18.69
C ARG A 76 -5.09 0.94 -18.91
N ARG A 77 -6.01 1.40 -18.07
CA ARG A 77 -7.44 1.10 -18.20
C ARG A 77 -8.00 1.70 -19.49
N CYS A 78 -7.59 2.92 -19.85
CA CYS A 78 -7.99 3.57 -21.10
C CYS A 78 -7.53 2.74 -22.31
N LEU A 79 -6.25 2.38 -22.36
CA LEU A 79 -5.68 1.62 -23.49
C LEU A 79 -6.27 0.21 -23.56
N LYS A 80 -6.47 -0.48 -22.43
CA LYS A 80 -7.18 -1.76 -22.40
C LYS A 80 -8.60 -1.64 -22.96
N ALA A 81 -9.35 -0.63 -22.51
CA ALA A 81 -10.71 -0.39 -22.99
C ALA A 81 -10.71 0.01 -24.48
N ALA A 82 -9.67 0.70 -24.97
CA ALA A 82 -9.51 1.02 -26.38
C ALA A 82 -9.32 -0.25 -27.21
N VAL A 83 -8.42 -1.14 -26.80
CA VAL A 83 -8.20 -2.44 -27.48
C VAL A 83 -9.47 -3.30 -27.48
N GLU A 84 -10.14 -3.45 -26.31
CA GLU A 84 -11.37 -4.25 -26.19
C GLU A 84 -12.51 -3.73 -27.08
N LYS A 85 -12.58 -2.43 -27.33
CA LYS A 85 -13.63 -1.80 -28.13
C LYS A 85 -13.23 -1.50 -29.57
N GLY A 86 -12.01 -1.90 -29.99
CA GLY A 86 -11.49 -1.66 -31.33
C GLY A 86 -11.29 -0.16 -31.63
N ILE A 87 -10.97 0.64 -30.62
CA ILE A 87 -10.64 2.08 -30.77
C ILE A 87 -9.21 2.18 -31.26
N THR A 88 -9.01 2.93 -32.32
CA THR A 88 -7.73 2.98 -33.04
C THR A 88 -6.90 4.24 -32.74
N ALA A 89 -7.43 5.19 -31.99
CA ALA A 89 -6.69 6.41 -31.65
C ALA A 89 -6.90 6.82 -30.18
N VAL A 90 -5.80 7.22 -29.52
CA VAL A 90 -5.79 7.72 -28.16
C VAL A 90 -5.05 9.03 -28.06
N VAL A 91 -5.66 10.01 -27.40
CA VAL A 91 -5.04 11.31 -27.09
C VAL A 91 -4.71 11.37 -25.60
N VAL A 92 -3.44 11.56 -25.26
CA VAL A 92 -2.99 11.90 -23.93
C VAL A 92 -3.11 13.41 -23.76
N ASP A 93 -4.12 13.87 -23.03
CA ASP A 93 -4.30 15.30 -22.70
C ASP A 93 -3.46 15.61 -21.47
N ILE A 94 -2.27 16.21 -21.68
CA ILE A 94 -1.23 16.34 -20.66
C ILE A 94 -1.16 17.77 -20.10
N ASP A 95 -1.10 17.85 -18.76
CA ASP A 95 -0.90 19.08 -18.00
C ASP A 95 -0.18 18.74 -16.68
N THR A 96 1.15 18.65 -16.70
CA THR A 96 1.93 18.08 -15.59
C THR A 96 3.24 18.83 -15.34
N PRO A 97 3.56 19.08 -14.05
CA PRO A 97 4.88 19.56 -13.65
C PRO A 97 5.94 18.45 -13.60
N GLY A 98 5.56 17.19 -13.84
CA GLY A 98 6.43 16.02 -13.71
C GLY A 98 5.98 15.05 -12.63
N GLY A 99 6.85 14.12 -12.24
CA GLY A 99 6.54 13.15 -11.21
C GLY A 99 7.51 11.98 -11.13
N GLU A 100 7.02 10.79 -10.79
CA GLU A 100 7.84 9.61 -10.53
C GLU A 100 8.45 9.03 -11.81
N LEU A 101 9.77 8.85 -11.81
CA LEU A 101 10.52 8.33 -12.95
C LEU A 101 10.06 6.92 -13.35
N GLN A 102 9.92 6.01 -12.38
CA GLN A 102 9.51 4.64 -12.66
C GLN A 102 8.12 4.59 -13.31
N THR A 103 7.16 5.32 -12.75
CA THR A 103 5.81 5.46 -13.31
C THR A 103 5.85 6.05 -14.74
N THR A 104 6.72 7.03 -14.97
CA THR A 104 6.91 7.62 -16.29
C THR A 104 7.38 6.60 -17.33
N LEU A 105 8.39 5.79 -16.99
CA LEU A 105 8.90 4.73 -17.85
C LEU A 105 7.84 3.68 -18.18
N GLU A 106 7.00 3.33 -17.21
CA GLU A 106 5.91 2.41 -17.42
C GLU A 106 4.80 3.00 -18.29
N MET A 107 4.48 4.30 -18.14
CA MET A 107 3.54 4.98 -19.03
C MET A 107 4.05 5.01 -20.48
N MET A 108 5.33 5.32 -20.70
CA MET A 108 5.96 5.24 -22.02
C MET A 108 5.83 3.84 -22.64
N GLN A 109 6.12 2.79 -21.84
CA GLN A 109 6.05 1.41 -22.30
C GLN A 109 4.61 0.97 -22.65
N VAL A 110 3.64 1.42 -21.88
CA VAL A 110 2.22 1.09 -22.11
C VAL A 110 1.70 1.79 -23.38
N LEU A 111 2.13 3.03 -23.65
CA LEU A 111 1.82 3.75 -24.89
C LEU A 111 2.45 3.06 -26.12
N ASP A 112 3.71 2.65 -26.02
CA ASP A 112 4.44 1.97 -27.09
C ASP A 112 3.80 0.59 -27.47
N ARG A 113 3.17 -0.08 -26.52
CA ARG A 113 2.47 -1.36 -26.75
C ARG A 113 1.09 -1.24 -27.39
N PHE A 114 0.60 -0.04 -27.55
CA PHE A 114 -0.69 0.20 -28.16
C PHE A 114 -0.55 0.23 -29.69
N ASP A 115 -1.18 -0.74 -30.39
CA ASP A 115 -1.11 -0.88 -31.86
C ASP A 115 -1.89 0.21 -32.62
N GLY A 116 -2.55 1.14 -31.90
CA GLY A 116 -3.29 2.26 -32.49
C GLY A 116 -2.48 3.54 -32.47
N GLU A 117 -3.05 4.58 -33.08
CA GLU A 117 -2.48 5.92 -33.15
C GLU A 117 -2.46 6.58 -31.78
N THR A 118 -1.30 7.09 -31.36
CA THR A 118 -1.11 7.80 -30.11
C THR A 118 -0.74 9.25 -30.32
N MET A 119 -1.44 10.14 -29.65
CA MET A 119 -1.22 11.59 -29.75
C MET A 119 -1.09 12.19 -28.37
N THR A 120 -0.21 13.15 -28.18
CA THR A 120 -0.17 14.01 -26.99
C THR A 120 -0.73 15.38 -27.32
N PHE A 121 -1.59 15.90 -26.45
CA PHE A 121 -2.01 17.30 -26.48
C PHE A 121 -1.50 18.01 -25.20
N VAL A 122 -0.51 18.89 -25.34
CA VAL A 122 0.04 19.66 -24.23
C VAL A 122 -0.88 20.84 -23.93
N ARG A 123 -1.63 20.77 -22.81
CA ARG A 123 -2.65 21.76 -22.45
C ARG A 123 -2.03 23.06 -21.92
N ASN A 124 -1.29 22.98 -20.82
CA ASN A 124 -0.55 24.10 -20.24
C ASN A 124 0.94 23.79 -20.19
N GLU A 125 1.29 22.66 -19.60
CA GLU A 125 2.69 22.29 -19.44
C GLU A 125 2.92 20.77 -19.53
N ALA A 126 4.04 20.39 -20.10
CA ALA A 126 4.57 19.03 -20.09
C ALA A 126 6.03 19.11 -19.61
N VAL A 127 6.22 19.24 -18.29
CA VAL A 127 7.53 19.42 -17.67
C VAL A 127 8.02 18.07 -17.11
N SER A 128 9.36 17.87 -17.09
CA SER A 128 9.98 16.68 -16.49
C SER A 128 9.42 15.37 -17.07
N ALA A 129 8.70 14.55 -16.29
CA ALA A 129 8.03 13.33 -16.72
C ALA A 129 7.14 13.53 -17.95
N GLY A 130 6.49 14.69 -18.07
CA GLY A 130 5.64 15.05 -19.20
C GLY A 130 6.35 15.03 -20.55
N VAL A 131 7.63 15.39 -20.58
CA VAL A 131 8.46 15.33 -21.80
C VAL A 131 8.60 13.91 -22.30
N TYR A 132 8.91 12.96 -21.39
CA TYR A 132 9.14 11.56 -21.75
C TYR A 132 7.85 10.87 -22.21
N ILE A 133 6.73 11.13 -21.52
CA ILE A 133 5.42 10.61 -21.91
C ILE A 133 5.03 11.15 -23.30
N SER A 134 5.19 12.45 -23.54
CA SER A 134 4.92 13.06 -24.84
C SER A 134 5.82 12.49 -25.94
N ALA A 135 7.07 12.19 -25.61
CA ALA A 135 8.03 11.63 -26.56
C ALA A 135 7.68 10.22 -27.04
N SER A 136 6.92 9.46 -26.25
CA SER A 136 6.50 8.09 -26.57
C SER A 136 5.20 8.00 -27.39
N THR A 137 4.61 9.14 -27.77
CA THR A 137 3.48 9.22 -28.69
C THR A 137 3.94 9.62 -30.10
N GLU A 138 3.16 9.27 -31.11
CA GLU A 138 3.49 9.56 -32.52
C GLU A 138 3.53 11.07 -32.75
N ASP A 139 2.47 11.79 -32.39
CA ASP A 139 2.36 13.22 -32.62
C ASP A 139 2.19 14.01 -31.31
N ILE A 140 2.85 15.16 -31.23
CA ILE A 140 2.78 16.08 -30.10
C ILE A 140 2.13 17.37 -30.56
N TYR A 141 0.95 17.66 -30.04
CA TYR A 141 0.20 18.89 -30.31
C TYR A 141 0.22 19.80 -29.08
N PHE A 142 0.07 21.08 -29.31
CA PHE A 142 0.19 22.09 -28.27
C PHE A 142 -1.04 22.99 -28.21
N ALA A 143 -1.46 23.34 -27.00
CA ALA A 143 -2.33 24.49 -26.80
C ALA A 143 -1.54 25.82 -26.98
N PRO A 144 -2.20 26.93 -27.32
CA PRO A 144 -1.55 28.23 -27.35
C PRO A 144 -0.94 28.59 -25.98
N LYS A 145 0.34 28.99 -25.96
CA LYS A 145 1.12 29.35 -24.76
C LYS A 145 1.53 28.18 -23.87
N SER A 146 1.27 26.95 -24.27
CA SER A 146 1.78 25.79 -23.53
C SER A 146 3.31 25.69 -23.66
N VAL A 147 3.92 24.97 -22.72
CA VAL A 147 5.36 24.78 -22.63
C VAL A 147 5.71 23.30 -22.44
N ILE A 148 6.89 22.91 -22.95
CA ILE A 148 7.44 21.56 -22.77
C ILE A 148 8.95 21.66 -22.52
N GLY A 149 9.48 20.91 -21.54
CA GLY A 149 10.92 20.88 -21.29
C GLY A 149 11.31 20.60 -19.85
N SER A 150 12.53 21.01 -19.49
CA SER A 150 13.12 20.84 -18.14
C SER A 150 12.97 19.41 -17.61
N ALA A 151 13.57 18.43 -18.33
CA ALA A 151 13.38 17.01 -18.09
C ALA A 151 14.54 16.36 -17.30
N ALA A 152 15.41 17.13 -16.64
CA ALA A 152 16.47 16.59 -15.82
C ALA A 152 15.93 15.81 -14.64
N VAL A 153 16.55 14.67 -14.33
CA VAL A 153 16.18 13.82 -13.19
C VAL A 153 16.72 14.44 -11.91
N ILE A 154 15.85 14.63 -10.93
CA ILE A 154 16.19 15.13 -9.60
C ILE A 154 15.73 14.13 -8.51
N GLN A 155 16.41 14.10 -7.37
CA GLN A 155 15.89 13.36 -6.22
C GLN A 155 14.73 14.10 -5.57
N GLY A 156 13.65 13.37 -5.24
CA GLY A 156 12.49 13.93 -4.56
C GLY A 156 12.77 14.48 -3.15
N THR A 157 13.95 14.19 -2.59
CA THR A 157 14.43 14.71 -1.31
C THR A 157 15.17 16.05 -1.44
N GLY A 158 15.38 16.55 -2.66
CA GLY A 158 16.18 17.74 -2.93
C GLY A 158 17.69 17.57 -2.74
N GLN A 159 18.15 16.35 -2.52
CA GLN A 159 19.59 16.02 -2.49
C GLN A 159 20.12 15.84 -3.91
N GLU A 160 21.39 16.16 -4.12
CA GLU A 160 22.06 15.90 -5.40
C GLU A 160 22.24 14.40 -5.62
N ILE A 161 21.94 13.93 -6.82
CA ILE A 161 22.21 12.54 -7.23
C ILE A 161 23.72 12.43 -7.43
N PRO A 162 24.39 11.38 -6.88
CA PRO A 162 25.81 11.14 -7.16
C PRO A 162 26.05 11.09 -8.68
N GLU A 163 27.12 11.76 -9.15
CA GLU A 163 27.40 11.96 -10.58
C GLU A 163 27.39 10.65 -11.37
N THR A 164 27.98 9.58 -10.83
CA THR A 164 27.98 8.26 -11.48
C THR A 164 26.60 7.65 -11.62
N MET A 165 25.68 7.93 -10.69
CA MET A 165 24.30 7.46 -10.74
C MET A 165 23.50 8.28 -11.74
N LYS A 166 23.67 9.61 -11.74
CA LYS A 166 23.07 10.53 -12.74
C LYS A 166 23.42 10.07 -14.16
N GLN A 167 24.71 9.82 -14.43
CA GLN A 167 25.18 9.37 -15.74
C GLN A 167 24.54 8.04 -16.19
N LYS A 168 24.37 7.08 -15.27
CA LYS A 168 23.69 5.81 -15.59
C LYS A 168 22.21 6.03 -15.93
N ILE A 169 21.50 6.83 -15.12
CA ILE A 169 20.09 7.14 -15.34
C ILE A 169 19.92 7.87 -16.68
N ASP A 170 20.71 8.89 -16.91
CA ASP A 170 20.64 9.70 -18.15
C ASP A 170 20.98 8.87 -19.39
N SER A 171 21.98 8.00 -19.31
CA SER A 171 22.32 7.08 -20.40
C SER A 171 21.17 6.12 -20.72
N TYR A 172 20.55 5.55 -19.69
CA TYR A 172 19.42 4.64 -19.84
C TYR A 172 18.20 5.35 -20.44
N LEU A 173 17.84 6.52 -19.88
CA LEU A 173 16.71 7.33 -20.39
C LEU A 173 16.92 7.73 -21.83
N MET A 174 18.13 8.18 -22.18
CA MET A 174 18.45 8.54 -23.55
C MET A 174 18.39 7.35 -24.51
N ALA A 175 18.74 6.15 -24.07
CA ALA A 175 18.58 4.96 -24.88
C ALA A 175 17.09 4.67 -25.14
N ARG A 176 16.24 4.77 -24.10
CA ARG A 176 14.79 4.62 -24.24
C ARG A 176 14.17 5.69 -25.15
N VAL A 177 14.51 6.96 -24.93
CA VAL A 177 14.03 8.06 -25.78
C VAL A 177 14.41 7.83 -27.25
N ARG A 178 15.65 7.42 -27.53
CA ARG A 178 16.05 7.11 -28.92
C ARG A 178 15.23 5.99 -29.53
N ALA A 179 14.97 4.93 -28.78
CA ALA A 179 14.17 3.80 -29.28
C ALA A 179 12.74 4.22 -29.67
N TYR A 180 12.10 5.12 -28.88
CA TYR A 180 10.76 5.61 -29.18
C TYR A 180 10.73 6.74 -30.23
N THR A 181 11.87 7.32 -30.60
CA THR A 181 11.94 8.54 -31.43
C THR A 181 12.81 8.35 -32.68
N GLU A 182 13.10 7.09 -33.07
CA GLU A 182 13.97 6.79 -34.21
C GLU A 182 13.47 7.41 -35.53
N GLU A 183 12.17 7.48 -35.73
CA GLU A 183 11.53 8.05 -36.92
C GLU A 183 11.54 9.59 -36.96
N TYR A 184 11.87 10.27 -35.82
CA TYR A 184 11.82 11.72 -35.72
C TYR A 184 13.22 12.34 -35.63
N PRO A 185 13.67 13.06 -36.65
CA PRO A 185 15.08 13.43 -36.81
C PRO A 185 15.64 14.35 -35.72
N TYR A 186 14.79 15.12 -35.05
CA TYR A 186 15.19 16.09 -34.04
C TYR A 186 14.74 15.71 -32.63
N ARG A 187 13.68 14.91 -32.47
CA ARG A 187 13.02 14.65 -31.19
C ARG A 187 14.01 14.16 -30.11
N ALA A 188 14.82 13.17 -30.42
CA ALA A 188 15.82 12.66 -29.46
C ALA A 188 16.85 13.71 -29.04
N LYS A 189 17.29 14.57 -29.96
CA LYS A 189 18.26 15.64 -29.66
C LYS A 189 17.65 16.75 -28.81
N VAL A 190 16.39 17.10 -29.12
CA VAL A 190 15.63 18.11 -28.37
C VAL A 190 15.40 17.63 -26.93
N ILE A 191 14.98 16.38 -26.76
CA ILE A 191 14.77 15.81 -25.42
C ILE A 191 16.09 15.72 -24.66
N ARG A 192 17.20 15.35 -25.32
CA ARG A 192 18.50 15.39 -24.68
C ARG A 192 18.85 16.80 -24.19
N ALA A 193 18.56 17.82 -24.95
CA ALA A 193 18.79 19.22 -24.53
C ALA A 193 17.88 19.65 -23.37
N MET A 194 16.72 19.00 -23.19
CA MET A 194 15.81 19.23 -22.07
C MET A 194 16.26 18.53 -20.77
N MET A 195 17.08 17.49 -20.86
CA MET A 195 17.52 16.70 -19.71
C MET A 195 18.98 16.89 -19.31
N ASP A 196 19.85 17.25 -20.27
CA ASP A 196 21.30 17.32 -20.10
C ASP A 196 21.76 18.80 -20.24
N GLU A 197 22.17 19.39 -19.11
CA GLU A 197 22.60 20.80 -19.06
C GLU A 197 23.88 21.07 -19.84
N ASP A 198 24.75 20.07 -19.97
CA ASP A 198 26.02 20.19 -20.67
C ASP A 198 25.88 20.01 -22.20
N PHE A 199 24.76 19.45 -22.65
CA PHE A 199 24.55 19.22 -24.07
C PHE A 199 24.16 20.49 -24.80
N ILE A 200 24.96 20.89 -25.81
CA ILE A 200 24.68 22.02 -26.68
C ILE A 200 23.81 21.55 -27.84
N LEU A 201 22.62 22.13 -28.00
CA LEU A 201 21.75 21.85 -29.16
C LEU A 201 22.01 22.89 -30.26
N LYS A 202 22.56 22.42 -31.38
CA LYS A 202 22.80 23.24 -32.58
C LYS A 202 22.15 22.57 -33.78
N LEU A 203 21.29 23.32 -34.50
CA LEU A 203 20.64 22.90 -35.73
C LEU A 203 20.83 23.99 -36.80
N ASP A 204 21.13 23.61 -38.03
CA ASP A 204 21.33 24.48 -39.18
C ASP A 204 22.27 25.69 -38.93
N GLY A 205 23.21 25.52 -38.01
CA GLY A 205 24.16 26.58 -37.63
C GLY A 205 23.69 27.48 -36.49
N GLU A 206 22.42 27.42 -36.08
CA GLU A 206 21.85 28.15 -34.96
C GLU A 206 22.01 27.34 -33.66
N VAL A 207 22.38 28.02 -32.57
CA VAL A 207 22.44 27.43 -31.22
C VAL A 207 21.10 27.66 -30.55
N LEU A 208 20.36 26.58 -30.38
CA LEU A 208 19.03 26.59 -29.73
C LEU A 208 19.11 26.46 -28.20
N LYS A 209 20.20 25.85 -27.71
CA LYS A 209 20.46 25.69 -26.29
C LYS A 209 21.96 25.73 -26.02
N GLU A 210 22.37 26.59 -25.12
CA GLU A 210 23.77 26.71 -24.66
C GLU A 210 24.07 25.75 -23.52
N GLU A 211 25.35 25.50 -23.24
CA GLU A 211 25.83 24.74 -22.07
C GLU A 211 25.43 25.43 -20.76
N GLY A 212 25.16 24.62 -19.69
CA GLY A 212 24.81 25.13 -18.36
C GLY A 212 23.34 25.47 -18.17
N THR A 213 22.45 25.17 -19.13
CA THR A 213 21.01 25.40 -19.03
C THR A 213 20.23 24.15 -19.45
N LEU A 214 18.97 24.04 -19.07
CA LEU A 214 18.04 23.04 -19.61
C LEU A 214 17.10 23.68 -20.61
N LEU A 215 16.85 22.99 -21.73
CA LEU A 215 15.93 23.48 -22.74
C LEU A 215 14.48 23.41 -22.26
N SER A 216 13.73 24.47 -22.46
CA SER A 216 12.26 24.48 -22.44
C SER A 216 11.76 25.22 -23.64
N LEU A 217 10.74 24.70 -24.28
CA LEU A 217 10.17 25.26 -25.51
C LEU A 217 8.73 25.71 -25.27
N THR A 218 8.41 26.87 -25.78
CA THR A 218 7.01 27.26 -25.95
C THR A 218 6.41 26.52 -27.17
N ALA A 219 5.08 26.44 -27.23
CA ALA A 219 4.38 25.86 -28.37
C ALA A 219 4.88 26.36 -29.74
N LYS A 220 5.22 27.67 -29.86
CA LYS A 220 5.72 28.26 -31.11
C LYS A 220 7.14 27.81 -31.43
N GLU A 221 8.01 27.71 -30.46
CA GLU A 221 9.40 27.23 -30.65
C GLU A 221 9.41 25.76 -31.01
N ALA A 222 8.53 24.94 -30.40
CA ALA A 222 8.38 23.52 -30.73
C ALA A 222 7.93 23.29 -32.19
N MET A 223 7.30 24.28 -32.83
CA MET A 223 6.83 24.23 -34.21
C MET A 223 7.84 24.77 -35.22
N GLN A 224 8.99 25.30 -34.78
CA GLN A 224 10.04 25.73 -35.70
C GLN A 224 10.54 24.57 -36.55
N THR A 225 10.88 24.88 -37.81
CA THR A 225 11.31 23.85 -38.77
C THR A 225 12.79 24.01 -39.10
N TYR A 226 13.50 22.89 -39.20
CA TYR A 226 14.93 22.80 -39.49
C TYR A 226 15.18 21.73 -40.55
N GLY A 227 16.32 21.82 -41.20
CA GLY A 227 16.78 20.84 -42.19
C GLY A 227 16.23 21.05 -43.61
N ASN A 228 16.68 20.18 -44.51
CA ASN A 228 16.22 20.16 -45.90
C ASN A 228 15.98 18.71 -46.34
N PRO A 229 14.72 18.26 -46.48
CA PRO A 229 13.49 19.05 -46.39
C PRO A 229 13.22 19.57 -44.97
N PRO A 230 12.51 20.71 -44.80
CA PRO A 230 12.22 21.30 -43.51
C PRO A 230 11.27 20.38 -42.70
N GLN A 231 11.67 20.07 -41.47
CA GLN A 231 10.89 19.27 -40.54
C GLN A 231 10.73 19.99 -39.21
N SER A 232 9.59 19.82 -38.59
CA SER A 232 9.28 20.42 -37.30
C SER A 232 10.26 19.94 -36.21
N LEU A 233 10.64 20.85 -35.32
CA LEU A 233 11.56 20.55 -34.22
C LEU A 233 10.99 19.47 -33.27
N LEU A 234 9.71 19.61 -32.88
CA LEU A 234 9.06 18.69 -31.93
C LEU A 234 7.55 18.55 -32.18
N GLY A 235 6.85 19.62 -32.52
CA GLY A 235 5.39 19.68 -32.56
C GLY A 235 4.79 19.37 -33.92
N ALA A 236 3.59 18.78 -33.92
CA ALA A 236 2.76 18.51 -35.10
C ALA A 236 1.73 19.63 -35.38
N GLY A 237 1.40 20.47 -34.39
CA GLY A 237 0.47 21.58 -34.56
C GLY A 237 0.13 22.31 -33.27
N ILE A 238 -0.45 23.51 -33.41
CA ILE A 238 -0.98 24.32 -32.30
C ILE A 238 -2.48 24.46 -32.48
N PHE A 239 -3.26 24.02 -31.52
CA PHE A 239 -4.72 24.04 -31.53
C PHE A 239 -5.28 24.54 -30.20
N LYS A 240 -6.46 25.14 -30.22
CA LYS A 240 -7.10 25.69 -29.04
C LYS A 240 -7.45 24.58 -28.00
N ASP A 241 -7.89 23.44 -28.51
CA ASP A 241 -8.38 22.31 -27.72
C ASP A 241 -8.28 21.01 -28.53
N VAL A 242 -8.46 19.88 -27.85
CA VAL A 242 -8.43 18.55 -28.46
C VAL A 242 -9.46 18.39 -29.60
N PRO A 243 -10.72 18.88 -29.49
CA PRO A 243 -11.65 18.79 -30.61
C PRO A 243 -11.16 19.50 -31.85
N SER A 244 -10.58 20.70 -31.75
CA SER A 244 -10.04 21.44 -32.93
C SER A 244 -8.82 20.74 -33.52
N MET A 245 -8.00 20.12 -32.72
CA MET A 245 -6.87 19.28 -33.18
C MET A 245 -7.39 18.08 -33.99
N LEU A 246 -8.36 17.35 -33.45
CA LEU A 246 -8.94 16.16 -34.11
C LEU A 246 -9.72 16.56 -35.39
N ALA A 247 -10.39 17.69 -35.39
CA ALA A 247 -11.04 18.24 -36.61
C ALA A 247 -10.03 18.52 -37.72
N SER A 248 -8.84 19.01 -37.37
CA SER A 248 -7.75 19.20 -38.34
C SER A 248 -7.21 17.90 -38.91
N ARG A 249 -7.14 16.83 -38.10
CA ARG A 249 -6.58 15.54 -38.50
C ARG A 249 -7.57 14.66 -39.26
N TYR A 250 -8.80 14.53 -38.76
CA TYR A 250 -9.81 13.60 -39.29
C TYR A 250 -10.91 14.30 -40.10
N GLY A 251 -10.92 15.64 -40.14
CA GLY A 251 -12.00 16.42 -40.73
C GLY A 251 -13.18 16.67 -39.79
N GLU A 252 -13.97 17.70 -40.04
CA GLU A 252 -15.18 17.98 -39.28
C GLU A 252 -16.20 16.83 -39.44
N GLY A 253 -16.65 16.23 -38.33
CA GLY A 253 -17.54 15.09 -38.32
C GLY A 253 -16.88 13.72 -38.63
N GLY A 254 -15.57 13.70 -38.88
CA GLY A 254 -14.80 12.47 -39.16
C GLY A 254 -14.34 11.71 -37.90
N PHE A 255 -14.70 12.22 -36.71
CA PHE A 255 -14.30 11.59 -35.43
C PHE A 255 -15.39 11.68 -34.37
N THR A 256 -15.31 10.81 -33.39
CA THR A 256 -16.15 10.83 -32.17
C THR A 256 -15.23 10.75 -30.95
N ILE A 257 -15.30 11.77 -30.11
CA ILE A 257 -14.52 11.80 -28.86
C ILE A 257 -15.28 11.01 -27.79
N LYS A 258 -14.54 10.16 -27.11
CA LYS A 258 -14.95 9.54 -25.84
C LYS A 258 -13.95 9.97 -24.78
N GLU A 259 -14.34 10.89 -23.91
CA GLU A 259 -13.55 11.21 -22.73
C GLU A 259 -13.49 9.98 -21.83
N PHE A 260 -12.29 9.65 -21.42
CA PHE A 260 -12.10 8.54 -20.48
C PHE A 260 -12.28 9.08 -19.07
N GLU A 261 -13.48 8.83 -18.52
CA GLU A 261 -13.83 9.33 -17.19
C GLU A 261 -12.94 8.70 -16.11
N VAL A 262 -12.35 9.56 -15.30
CA VAL A 262 -11.71 9.17 -14.04
C VAL A 262 -12.80 8.69 -13.10
N THR A 263 -12.70 7.45 -12.65
CA THR A 263 -13.71 6.90 -11.74
C THR A 263 -13.45 7.37 -10.30
N TRP A 264 -14.52 7.46 -9.51
CA TRP A 264 -14.42 7.80 -8.09
C TRP A 264 -13.43 6.88 -7.32
N SER A 265 -13.22 5.64 -7.79
CA SER A 265 -12.26 4.70 -7.21
C SER A 265 -10.82 5.18 -7.31
N GLU A 266 -10.46 5.90 -8.37
CA GLU A 266 -9.12 6.46 -8.56
C GLU A 266 -8.88 7.69 -7.67
N ASP A 267 -9.89 8.55 -7.53
CA ASP A 267 -9.81 9.68 -6.57
C ASP A 267 -9.80 9.16 -5.12
N PHE A 268 -10.55 8.10 -4.85
CA PHE A 268 -10.52 7.42 -3.57
C PHE A 268 -9.13 6.81 -3.31
N ALA A 269 -8.52 6.14 -4.30
CA ALA A 269 -7.18 5.58 -4.16
C ALA A 269 -6.12 6.67 -3.89
N LYS A 270 -6.18 7.83 -4.57
CA LYS A 270 -5.31 8.98 -4.31
C LYS A 270 -5.45 9.48 -2.87
N LEU A 271 -6.69 9.67 -2.41
CA LEU A 271 -6.98 10.10 -1.04
C LEU A 271 -6.43 9.09 -0.02
N MET A 272 -6.74 7.80 -0.24
CA MET A 272 -6.30 6.73 0.65
C MET A 272 -4.78 6.62 0.72
N ASN A 273 -4.08 6.75 -0.39
CA ASN A 273 -2.61 6.73 -0.40
C ASN A 273 -2.01 7.85 0.48
N THR A 274 -2.61 9.03 0.46
CA THR A 274 -2.17 10.17 1.28
C THR A 274 -2.40 9.93 2.78
N ILE A 275 -3.53 9.33 3.18
CA ILE A 275 -3.91 9.14 4.58
C ILE A 275 -3.55 7.75 5.13
N SER A 276 -3.05 6.84 4.30
CA SER A 276 -2.66 5.47 4.70
C SER A 276 -1.78 5.40 5.94
N PRO A 277 -0.72 6.22 6.11
CA PRO A 277 0.12 6.17 7.31
C PRO A 277 -0.67 6.45 8.59
N ILE A 278 -1.65 7.38 8.52
CA ILE A 278 -2.49 7.74 9.67
C ILE A 278 -3.48 6.62 9.97
N LEU A 279 -4.17 6.09 8.94
CA LEU A 279 -5.11 4.98 9.11
C LEU A 279 -4.40 3.74 9.67
N MET A 280 -3.20 3.44 9.16
CA MET A 280 -2.38 2.32 9.65
C MET A 280 -1.98 2.53 11.11
N GLY A 281 -1.50 3.73 11.46
CA GLY A 281 -1.14 4.06 12.84
C GLY A 281 -2.31 3.95 13.80
N LEU A 282 -3.49 4.46 13.43
CA LEU A 282 -4.72 4.33 14.23
C LEU A 282 -5.22 2.89 14.30
N GLY A 283 -5.08 2.13 13.20
CA GLY A 283 -5.43 0.71 13.16
C GLY A 283 -4.58 -0.12 14.12
N LEU A 284 -3.25 0.05 14.07
CA LEU A 284 -2.31 -0.61 14.98
C LEU A 284 -2.51 -0.17 16.43
N LEU A 285 -2.79 1.13 16.67
CA LEU A 285 -3.11 1.63 18.00
C LEU A 285 -4.39 1.01 18.55
N GLY A 286 -5.43 0.87 17.72
CA GLY A 286 -6.67 0.19 18.11
C GLY A 286 -6.43 -1.25 18.54
N LEU A 287 -5.63 -2.02 17.77
CA LEU A 287 -5.22 -3.36 18.14
C LEU A 287 -4.41 -3.41 19.44
N PHE A 288 -3.52 -2.43 19.64
CA PHE A 288 -2.75 -2.32 20.88
C PHE A 288 -3.64 -2.05 22.10
N ILE A 289 -4.62 -1.14 21.99
CA ILE A 289 -5.57 -0.85 23.07
C ILE A 289 -6.37 -2.12 23.41
N GLU A 290 -6.86 -2.83 22.40
CA GLU A 290 -7.60 -4.08 22.60
C GLU A 290 -6.76 -5.14 23.30
N PHE A 291 -5.48 -5.26 22.94
CA PHE A 291 -4.56 -6.20 23.61
C PHE A 291 -4.33 -5.86 25.09
N LYS A 292 -4.41 -4.57 25.45
CA LYS A 292 -4.23 -4.11 26.85
C LYS A 292 -5.53 -4.10 27.67
N THR A 293 -6.69 -4.11 27.02
CA THR A 293 -8.00 -4.13 27.68
C THR A 293 -8.61 -5.52 27.55
N PRO A 294 -8.90 -6.23 28.64
CA PRO A 294 -9.45 -7.57 28.55
C PRO A 294 -10.88 -7.54 28.00
N GLY A 295 -11.11 -8.15 26.85
CA GLY A 295 -12.40 -8.31 26.20
C GLY A 295 -12.35 -7.81 24.75
N PHE A 296 -12.71 -8.68 23.79
CA PHE A 296 -12.76 -8.31 22.38
C PHE A 296 -13.86 -7.26 22.17
N GLY A 297 -13.44 -6.04 21.98
CA GLY A 297 -14.34 -4.91 21.94
C GLY A 297 -14.17 -4.04 20.69
N VAL A 298 -14.69 -2.84 20.76
CA VAL A 298 -14.80 -1.89 19.65
C VAL A 298 -13.43 -1.51 19.10
N PHE A 299 -12.39 -1.42 19.91
CA PHE A 299 -11.06 -0.98 19.49
C PHE A 299 -10.37 -1.99 18.56
N GLY A 300 -10.46 -3.30 18.88
CA GLY A 300 -9.90 -4.35 18.02
C GLY A 300 -10.59 -4.43 16.67
N VAL A 301 -11.92 -4.41 16.67
CA VAL A 301 -12.71 -4.41 15.43
C VAL A 301 -12.39 -3.16 14.60
N THR A 302 -12.35 -1.98 15.23
CA THR A 302 -12.00 -0.73 14.53
C THR A 302 -10.59 -0.79 13.96
N GLY A 303 -9.63 -1.34 14.71
CA GLY A 303 -8.25 -1.53 14.25
C GLY A 303 -8.17 -2.41 13.01
N ILE A 304 -8.84 -3.56 13.01
CA ILE A 304 -8.89 -4.48 11.86
C ILE A 304 -9.56 -3.79 10.66
N VAL A 305 -10.67 -3.07 10.87
CA VAL A 305 -11.38 -2.36 9.79
C VAL A 305 -10.49 -1.29 9.16
N LEU A 306 -9.76 -0.49 9.97
CA LEU A 306 -8.86 0.55 9.44
C LEU A 306 -7.71 -0.05 8.62
N LEU A 307 -7.07 -1.13 9.10
CA LEU A 307 -6.04 -1.84 8.34
C LEU A 307 -6.62 -2.49 7.07
N GLY A 308 -7.83 -3.04 7.16
CA GLY A 308 -8.56 -3.60 6.01
C GLY A 308 -8.87 -2.54 4.96
N ILE A 309 -9.23 -1.31 5.36
CA ILE A 309 -9.46 -0.18 4.43
C ILE A 309 -8.16 0.17 3.70
N VAL A 310 -7.02 0.28 4.40
CA VAL A 310 -5.72 0.53 3.77
C VAL A 310 -5.40 -0.57 2.77
N PHE A 311 -5.60 -1.82 3.14
CA PHE A 311 -5.35 -2.97 2.27
C PHE A 311 -6.27 -2.96 1.04
N LEU A 312 -7.58 -2.79 1.25
CA LEU A 312 -8.58 -2.78 0.20
C LEU A 312 -8.35 -1.63 -0.80
N SER A 313 -7.94 -0.44 -0.31
CA SER A 313 -7.66 0.69 -1.19
C SER A 313 -6.49 0.39 -2.16
N ASN A 314 -5.44 -0.28 -1.69
CA ASN A 314 -4.32 -0.69 -2.53
C ASN A 314 -4.71 -1.84 -3.48
N TYR A 315 -5.57 -2.76 -3.05
CA TYR A 315 -6.14 -3.80 -3.91
C TYR A 315 -6.98 -3.20 -5.06
N VAL A 316 -7.88 -2.25 -4.73
CA VAL A 316 -8.72 -1.55 -5.72
C VAL A 316 -7.87 -0.70 -6.67
N ALA A 317 -6.77 -0.12 -6.19
CA ALA A 317 -5.79 0.59 -7.01
C ALA A 317 -4.96 -0.35 -7.92
N GLY A 318 -5.09 -1.68 -7.79
CA GLY A 318 -4.33 -2.67 -8.55
C GLY A 318 -2.88 -2.84 -8.10
N LEU A 319 -2.53 -2.33 -6.91
CA LEU A 319 -1.20 -2.46 -6.31
C LEU A 319 -1.05 -3.78 -5.54
N ALA A 320 -2.13 -4.27 -4.93
CA ALA A 320 -2.14 -5.53 -4.20
C ALA A 320 -2.79 -6.65 -5.01
N GLY A 321 -2.19 -7.84 -4.99
CA GLY A 321 -2.71 -9.05 -5.59
C GLY A 321 -3.53 -9.90 -4.59
N HIS A 322 -3.94 -11.08 -5.05
CA HIS A 322 -4.67 -12.02 -4.20
C HIS A 322 -3.76 -12.66 -3.14
N GLU A 323 -2.47 -12.77 -3.42
CA GLU A 323 -1.46 -13.38 -2.57
C GLU A 323 -1.25 -12.57 -1.28
N GLU A 324 -1.16 -11.26 -1.39
CA GLU A 324 -0.99 -10.36 -0.25
C GLU A 324 -2.21 -10.37 0.65
N VAL A 325 -3.43 -10.46 0.06
CA VAL A 325 -4.67 -10.63 0.82
C VAL A 325 -4.62 -11.89 1.68
N LEU A 326 -4.18 -13.01 1.09
CA LEU A 326 -4.07 -14.28 1.81
C LEU A 326 -3.06 -14.20 2.96
N VAL A 327 -1.89 -13.58 2.72
CA VAL A 327 -0.85 -13.39 3.76
C VAL A 327 -1.36 -12.48 4.88
N PHE A 328 -2.06 -11.40 4.53
CA PHE A 328 -2.69 -10.50 5.50
C PHE A 328 -3.71 -11.24 6.38
N LEU A 329 -4.64 -11.98 5.76
CA LEU A 329 -5.66 -12.75 6.48
C LEU A 329 -5.05 -13.85 7.35
N LEU A 330 -3.99 -14.52 6.88
CA LEU A 330 -3.24 -15.49 7.65
C LEU A 330 -2.61 -14.83 8.89
N GLY A 331 -1.98 -13.67 8.72
CA GLY A 331 -1.41 -12.90 9.82
C GLY A 331 -2.43 -12.48 10.86
N VAL A 332 -3.57 -11.94 10.42
CA VAL A 332 -4.71 -11.64 11.32
C VAL A 332 -5.22 -12.89 12.00
N GLY A 333 -5.37 -13.99 11.27
CA GLY A 333 -5.80 -15.29 11.82
C GLY A 333 -4.87 -15.79 12.94
N LEU A 334 -3.55 -15.68 12.78
CA LEU A 334 -2.58 -16.03 13.81
C LEU A 334 -2.68 -15.15 15.05
N ILE A 335 -2.88 -13.84 14.88
CA ILE A 335 -3.10 -12.92 16.01
C ILE A 335 -4.37 -13.31 16.77
N LEU A 336 -5.47 -13.58 16.07
CA LEU A 336 -6.72 -14.00 16.67
C LEU A 336 -6.59 -15.37 17.36
N LEU A 337 -5.87 -16.30 16.74
CA LEU A 337 -5.62 -17.63 17.32
C LEU A 337 -4.86 -17.54 18.65
N GLU A 338 -3.85 -16.67 18.74
CA GLU A 338 -3.13 -16.40 20.00
C GLU A 338 -4.09 -15.85 21.05
N ILE A 339 -4.88 -14.82 20.70
CA ILE A 339 -5.77 -14.15 21.67
C ILE A 339 -6.82 -15.12 22.23
N PHE A 340 -7.41 -15.98 21.38
CA PHE A 340 -8.54 -16.82 21.78
C PHE A 340 -8.16 -18.23 22.25
N LEU A 341 -7.11 -18.85 21.65
CA LEU A 341 -6.77 -20.25 21.93
C LEU A 341 -5.52 -20.39 22.81
N PHE A 342 -4.55 -19.49 22.67
CA PHE A 342 -3.25 -19.63 23.33
C PHE A 342 -2.80 -18.35 24.03
N PRO A 343 -3.62 -17.72 24.89
CA PRO A 343 -3.29 -16.44 25.48
C PRO A 343 -2.00 -16.52 26.30
N GLY A 344 -0.98 -15.75 25.88
CA GLY A 344 0.28 -15.59 26.60
C GLY A 344 1.51 -16.24 25.96
N LEU A 345 1.42 -16.95 24.84
CA LEU A 345 2.59 -17.47 24.11
C LEU A 345 3.38 -16.38 23.40
N LEU A 346 2.76 -15.24 23.05
CA LEU A 346 3.31 -14.07 22.34
C LEU A 346 4.00 -14.38 21.00
N PHE A 347 4.49 -15.58 20.81
CA PHE A 347 5.22 -15.98 19.60
C PHE A 347 4.32 -16.07 18.37
N ILE A 348 3.12 -16.64 18.52
CA ILE A 348 2.17 -16.78 17.39
C ILE A 348 1.66 -15.41 16.98
N ALA A 349 1.33 -14.53 17.94
CA ALA A 349 0.94 -13.15 17.65
C ALA A 349 2.06 -12.34 17.00
N ALA A 350 3.32 -12.54 17.43
CA ALA A 350 4.48 -11.89 16.82
C ALA A 350 4.66 -12.33 15.36
N CYS A 351 4.53 -13.63 15.06
CA CYS A 351 4.53 -14.15 13.70
C CYS A 351 3.36 -13.55 12.88
N GLY A 352 2.15 -13.48 13.47
CA GLY A 352 1.00 -12.85 12.84
C GLY A 352 1.22 -11.38 12.54
N ALA A 353 1.79 -10.60 13.47
CA ALA A 353 2.13 -9.20 13.28
C ALA A 353 3.17 -9.01 12.17
N PHE A 354 4.19 -9.87 12.12
CA PHE A 354 5.18 -9.85 11.06
C PHE A 354 4.55 -10.10 9.67
N LEU A 355 3.63 -11.05 9.56
CA LEU A 355 2.91 -11.31 8.30
C LEU A 355 2.00 -10.15 7.93
N VAL A 356 1.29 -9.54 8.87
CA VAL A 356 0.44 -8.36 8.62
C VAL A 356 1.28 -7.19 8.13
N LEU A 357 2.38 -6.85 8.81
CA LEU A 357 3.24 -5.74 8.40
C LEU A 357 3.95 -6.04 7.07
N GLY A 358 4.41 -7.27 6.88
CA GLY A 358 5.02 -7.71 5.62
C GLY A 358 4.06 -7.64 4.44
N SER A 359 2.82 -8.10 4.62
CA SER A 359 1.78 -8.02 3.58
C SER A 359 1.39 -6.58 3.26
N LEU A 360 1.37 -5.68 4.26
CA LEU A 360 1.12 -4.25 4.05
C LEU A 360 2.27 -3.59 3.27
N ILE A 361 3.53 -3.89 3.60
CA ILE A 361 4.67 -3.40 2.84
C ILE A 361 4.58 -3.89 1.39
N TRP A 362 4.28 -5.17 1.20
CA TRP A 362 4.15 -5.76 -0.13
C TRP A 362 2.97 -5.16 -0.91
N ALA A 363 1.79 -5.02 -0.28
CA ALA A 363 0.61 -4.42 -0.90
C ALA A 363 0.76 -2.94 -1.26
N LEU A 364 1.68 -2.23 -0.57
CA LEU A 364 2.04 -0.84 -0.88
C LEU A 364 3.20 -0.76 -1.88
N ALA A 365 3.93 -1.86 -2.11
CA ALA A 365 4.98 -1.93 -3.11
C ALA A 365 4.33 -2.04 -4.49
N ASP A 366 4.74 -1.15 -5.40
CA ASP A 366 4.26 -1.15 -6.80
C ASP A 366 4.94 -2.29 -7.57
N TYR A 367 4.51 -3.52 -7.27
CA TYR A 367 4.99 -4.72 -7.94
C TYR A 367 3.94 -5.23 -8.92
N TRP A 368 4.25 -5.17 -10.21
CA TRP A 368 3.39 -5.72 -11.25
C TRP A 368 3.89 -7.10 -11.70
N PRO A 369 3.09 -8.18 -11.57
CA PRO A 369 3.51 -9.54 -11.96
C PRO A 369 3.80 -9.71 -13.46
N GLY A 370 3.42 -8.75 -14.30
CA GLY A 370 3.65 -8.75 -15.75
C GLY A 370 5.01 -8.19 -16.18
N ASN A 371 5.73 -7.50 -15.30
CA ASN A 371 7.03 -6.89 -15.62
C ASN A 371 8.22 -7.88 -15.46
N MET A 372 7.99 -9.18 -15.43
CA MET A 372 9.08 -10.18 -15.54
C MET A 372 9.85 -10.10 -16.86
N GLY A 373 9.58 -9.07 -17.70
CA GLY A 373 10.28 -8.83 -18.97
C GLY A 373 11.48 -7.89 -18.87
N ASP A 374 11.54 -7.04 -17.85
CA ASP A 374 12.67 -6.11 -17.68
C ASP A 374 13.76 -6.73 -16.79
N THR A 375 14.20 -7.92 -17.16
CA THR A 375 15.46 -8.45 -16.66
C THR A 375 16.58 -7.68 -17.34
N VAL A 376 17.30 -6.85 -16.58
CA VAL A 376 18.60 -6.36 -17.02
C VAL A 376 19.47 -7.61 -17.23
N LEU A 377 19.79 -7.88 -18.48
CA LEU A 377 20.77 -8.91 -18.80
C LEU A 377 22.13 -8.38 -18.37
N GLU A 378 22.75 -8.94 -17.34
CA GLU A 378 24.18 -8.76 -17.13
C GLU A 378 24.96 -9.42 -18.29
N GLU A 379 26.17 -8.93 -18.54
CA GLU A 379 27.05 -9.45 -19.60
C GLU A 379 27.28 -10.99 -19.55
N ASP A 380 26.95 -11.64 -18.43
CA ASP A 380 27.07 -13.08 -18.23
C ASP A 380 25.81 -13.87 -18.56
N GLY A 381 24.71 -13.21 -18.95
CA GLY A 381 23.44 -13.85 -19.30
C GLY A 381 22.58 -14.26 -18.10
N SER A 382 22.95 -13.89 -16.86
CA SER A 382 22.12 -14.13 -15.69
C SER A 382 20.98 -13.12 -15.63
N ARG A 383 19.77 -13.59 -15.36
CA ARG A 383 18.60 -12.76 -15.13
C ARG A 383 18.57 -12.38 -13.66
N ILE A 384 18.94 -11.15 -13.35
CA ILE A 384 18.74 -10.61 -12.01
C ILE A 384 17.38 -9.95 -11.97
N LEU A 385 16.51 -10.41 -11.09
CA LEU A 385 15.35 -9.66 -10.66
C LEU A 385 15.86 -8.39 -9.99
N ASP A 386 15.75 -7.26 -10.68
CA ASP A 386 16.11 -5.96 -10.12
C ASP A 386 15.05 -5.58 -9.07
N PHE A 387 15.15 -6.21 -7.91
CA PHE A 387 14.48 -5.75 -6.69
C PHE A 387 15.18 -4.47 -6.26
N THR A 388 14.82 -3.38 -6.92
CA THR A 388 15.36 -2.08 -6.55
C THR A 388 14.92 -1.81 -5.11
N ILE A 389 15.89 -1.57 -4.22
CA ILE A 389 15.65 -1.19 -2.82
C ILE A 389 14.59 -0.09 -2.74
N ASP A 390 14.52 0.78 -3.74
CA ASP A 390 13.55 1.88 -3.84
C ASP A 390 12.09 1.42 -3.92
N THR A 391 11.79 0.28 -4.54
CA THR A 391 10.43 -0.29 -4.62
C THR A 391 9.85 -0.57 -3.23
N PHE A 392 10.70 -0.95 -2.27
CA PHE A 392 10.28 -1.24 -0.90
C PHE A 392 10.58 -0.11 0.08
N LEU A 393 11.41 0.87 -0.28
CA LEU A 393 11.82 1.94 0.64
C LEU A 393 10.64 2.87 0.98
N LYS A 394 9.86 3.31 -0.02
CA LYS A 394 8.66 4.14 0.19
C LYS A 394 7.58 3.40 1.00
N PRO A 395 7.16 2.17 0.61
CA PRO A 395 6.23 1.36 1.39
C PRO A 395 6.70 1.12 2.83
N SER A 396 7.97 0.74 3.02
CA SER A 396 8.54 0.55 4.35
C SER A 396 8.52 1.83 5.17
N GLY A 397 8.80 2.99 4.55
CA GLY A 397 8.69 4.29 5.19
C GLY A 397 7.26 4.59 5.66
N THR A 398 6.26 4.30 4.82
CA THR A 398 4.84 4.47 5.15
C THR A 398 4.43 3.60 6.34
N VAL A 399 4.80 2.32 6.32
CA VAL A 399 4.54 1.38 7.42
C VAL A 399 5.28 1.82 8.69
N MET A 400 6.53 2.27 8.58
CA MET A 400 7.31 2.76 9.71
C MET A 400 6.70 4.00 10.35
N ILE A 401 6.19 4.96 9.56
CA ILE A 401 5.45 6.12 10.06
C ILE A 401 4.17 5.66 10.78
N GLY A 402 3.42 4.73 10.20
CA GLY A 402 2.24 4.13 10.83
C GLY A 402 2.58 3.47 12.18
N CYS A 403 3.65 2.66 12.22
CA CYS A 403 4.14 2.07 13.47
C CYS A 403 4.57 3.13 14.49
N LEU A 404 5.24 4.21 14.06
CA LEU A 404 5.62 5.31 14.94
C LEU A 404 4.40 6.00 15.55
N ILE A 405 3.38 6.29 14.74
CA ILE A 405 2.10 6.86 15.21
C ILE A 405 1.46 5.91 16.24
N ALA A 406 1.44 4.60 15.96
CA ALA A 406 0.91 3.61 16.88
C ALA A 406 1.69 3.56 18.20
N VAL A 407 3.02 3.57 18.16
CA VAL A 407 3.88 3.56 19.35
C VAL A 407 3.68 4.84 20.19
N VAL A 408 3.75 6.01 19.56
CA VAL A 408 3.54 7.30 20.25
C VAL A 408 2.12 7.34 20.83
N GLY A 409 1.11 6.96 20.05
CA GLY A 409 -0.27 6.87 20.51
C GLY A 409 -0.41 5.90 21.69
N SER A 410 0.23 4.73 21.63
CA SER A 410 0.22 3.74 22.71
C SER A 410 0.82 4.27 24.01
N VAL A 411 1.95 4.98 23.92
CA VAL A 411 2.59 5.63 25.09
C VAL A 411 1.66 6.68 25.68
N LEU A 412 1.04 7.51 24.84
CA LEU A 412 0.07 8.52 25.27
C LEU A 412 -1.15 7.88 25.94
N VAL A 413 -1.70 6.83 25.32
CA VAL A 413 -2.84 6.08 25.88
C VAL A 413 -2.49 5.50 27.25
N VAL A 414 -1.37 4.78 27.37
CA VAL A 414 -0.95 4.19 28.66
C VAL A 414 -0.73 5.27 29.73
N ARG A 415 -0.18 6.42 29.35
CA ARG A 415 0.13 7.49 30.29
C ARG A 415 -1.10 8.31 30.71
N PHE A 416 -1.99 8.62 29.78
CA PHE A 416 -3.10 9.55 30.01
C PHE A 416 -4.44 8.89 30.23
N LEU A 417 -4.71 7.71 29.61
CA LEU A 417 -5.99 7.02 29.71
C LEU A 417 -6.42 6.71 31.16
N PRO A 418 -5.52 6.30 32.10
CA PRO A 418 -5.89 6.06 33.50
C PRO A 418 -6.43 7.29 34.21
N HIS A 419 -6.11 8.50 33.74
CA HIS A 419 -6.56 9.76 34.33
C HIS A 419 -7.87 10.29 33.71
N THR A 420 -8.45 9.56 32.76
CA THR A 420 -9.70 9.95 32.11
C THR A 420 -10.92 9.26 32.71
N PRO A 421 -12.11 9.89 32.69
CA PRO A 421 -13.34 9.25 33.16
C PRO A 421 -13.74 8.04 32.34
N LEU A 422 -13.14 7.84 31.15
CA LEU A 422 -13.36 6.67 30.28
C LEU A 422 -12.75 5.42 30.87
N TRP A 423 -11.64 5.53 31.63
CA TRP A 423 -10.97 4.37 32.23
C TRP A 423 -11.88 3.55 33.15
N GLY A 424 -12.69 4.22 33.99
CA GLY A 424 -13.64 3.56 34.87
C GLY A 424 -14.76 2.78 34.15
N ARG A 425 -14.98 3.06 32.85
CA ARG A 425 -15.95 2.34 32.02
C ARG A 425 -15.31 1.20 31.21
N LEU A 426 -14.00 1.29 30.97
CA LEU A 426 -13.25 0.32 30.16
C LEU A 426 -12.65 -0.80 31.00
N VAL A 427 -12.36 -0.53 32.27
CA VAL A 427 -11.82 -1.55 33.19
C VAL A 427 -12.94 -2.01 34.11
N LEU A 428 -13.30 -3.28 34.03
CA LEU A 428 -14.11 -3.95 35.03
C LEU A 428 -13.34 -3.91 36.37
N GLN A 429 -13.70 -2.96 37.24
CA GLN A 429 -13.24 -3.00 38.61
C GLN A 429 -13.91 -4.18 39.30
N THR A 430 -13.32 -5.38 39.12
CA THR A 430 -13.67 -6.52 39.96
C THR A 430 -13.10 -6.20 41.34
N SER A 431 -13.89 -5.59 42.21
CA SER A 431 -13.56 -5.47 43.61
C SER A 431 -13.70 -6.87 44.22
N VAL A 432 -12.65 -7.68 44.09
CA VAL A 432 -12.52 -8.86 44.91
C VAL A 432 -12.35 -8.37 46.36
N GLY A 433 -13.41 -8.44 47.15
CA GLY A 433 -13.31 -8.25 48.58
C GLY A 433 -13.76 -6.94 49.20
N LYS A 434 -14.44 -6.01 48.48
CA LYS A 434 -15.31 -5.04 49.14
C LYS A 434 -16.70 -5.66 49.24
N LEU A 435 -16.98 -6.32 50.33
CA LEU A 435 -18.33 -6.53 50.76
C LEU A 435 -18.98 -5.16 50.90
N ASP A 436 -19.88 -4.80 49.96
CA ASP A 436 -20.77 -3.68 50.17
C ASP A 436 -21.49 -3.97 51.49
N PRO A 437 -21.49 -3.01 52.44
CA PRO A 437 -22.33 -3.17 53.63
C PRO A 437 -23.76 -3.28 53.12
N VAL A 438 -24.41 -4.39 53.49
CA VAL A 438 -25.83 -4.60 53.20
C VAL A 438 -26.58 -3.39 53.73
N VAL A 439 -27.00 -2.52 52.82
CA VAL A 439 -27.85 -1.39 53.16
C VAL A 439 -29.21 -1.92 53.54
N THR A 440 -29.40 -2.16 54.81
CA THR A 440 -30.74 -2.26 55.39
C THR A 440 -31.34 -0.84 55.33
N ALA A 441 -32.46 -0.74 54.65
CA ALA A 441 -33.22 0.51 54.52
C ALA A 441 -33.49 1.12 55.90
N GLY A 442 -32.89 2.29 56.17
CA GLY A 442 -33.18 3.14 57.32
C GLY A 442 -32.03 3.31 58.33
N GLY A 443 -31.24 4.38 58.16
CA GLY A 443 -30.34 4.87 59.19
C GLY A 443 -28.98 5.33 58.66
N SER A 444 -28.65 6.60 58.94
CA SER A 444 -27.39 7.27 58.63
C SER A 444 -26.18 6.49 59.12
N ALA A 445 -25.24 6.17 58.19
CA ALA A 445 -23.97 5.54 58.53
C ALA A 445 -22.95 6.63 58.91
N SER A 446 -22.63 6.72 60.15
CA SER A 446 -21.39 7.32 60.67
C SER A 446 -20.27 6.29 60.53
N ASN A 447 -19.10 6.79 60.01
CA ASN A 447 -17.84 6.02 60.00
C ASN A 447 -17.40 5.73 61.43
N GLU A 448 -17.72 4.57 61.94
CA GLU A 448 -17.06 4.03 63.13
C GLU A 448 -16.33 2.74 62.73
N ASP A 449 -15.08 2.69 63.10
CA ASP A 449 -14.12 1.60 62.90
C ASP A 449 -14.73 0.23 63.00
N ALA A 450 -14.54 -0.63 62.00
CA ALA A 450 -14.93 -2.06 62.03
C ALA A 450 -14.00 -2.81 63.01
N GLN A 451 -14.20 -2.62 64.30
CA GLN A 451 -13.55 -3.43 65.31
C GLN A 451 -14.18 -4.82 65.30
N LEU A 452 -13.36 -5.83 65.11
CA LEU A 452 -13.75 -7.23 65.28
C LEU A 452 -14.20 -7.45 66.71
N PRO A 453 -15.22 -8.30 66.97
CA PRO A 453 -15.71 -8.57 68.31
C PRO A 453 -14.61 -9.18 69.16
N GLU A 454 -14.47 -8.73 70.38
CA GLU A 454 -13.44 -9.23 71.32
C GLU A 454 -13.60 -10.73 71.58
N SER A 455 -12.46 -11.43 71.77
CA SER A 455 -12.49 -12.82 72.24
C SER A 455 -13.24 -12.94 73.58
N GLY A 456 -14.20 -13.84 73.65
CA GLY A 456 -15.11 -13.99 74.80
C GLY A 456 -16.49 -13.37 74.60
N ALA A 457 -16.71 -12.57 73.50
CA ALA A 457 -18.02 -12.00 73.17
C ALA A 457 -19.05 -13.13 72.87
N PHE A 458 -20.26 -12.90 73.33
CA PHE A 458 -21.38 -13.85 73.10
C PHE A 458 -22.19 -13.35 71.87
N GLY A 459 -22.69 -14.33 71.09
CA GLY A 459 -23.50 -14.06 69.91
C GLY A 459 -24.44 -15.26 69.67
N ARG A 460 -25.12 -15.19 68.51
CA ARG A 460 -26.01 -16.26 68.06
C ARG A 460 -25.77 -16.56 66.58
N THR A 461 -25.83 -17.83 66.21
CA THR A 461 -25.71 -18.21 64.78
C THR A 461 -26.90 -17.77 64.00
N VAL A 462 -26.63 -17.08 62.83
CA VAL A 462 -27.68 -16.67 61.89
C VAL A 462 -27.92 -17.74 60.84
N THR A 463 -26.86 -18.49 60.46
CA THR A 463 -26.91 -19.65 59.56
C THR A 463 -26.29 -20.86 60.25
N ASP A 464 -26.52 -22.05 59.72
CA ASP A 464 -25.79 -23.24 60.15
C ASP A 464 -24.30 -23.08 59.90
N LEU A 465 -23.43 -23.34 60.85
CA LEU A 465 -21.97 -23.34 60.70
C LEU A 465 -21.49 -24.73 60.30
N PHE A 466 -21.10 -24.95 59.05
CA PHE A 466 -20.68 -26.23 58.47
C PHE A 466 -19.44 -26.12 57.55
N PRO A 467 -18.24 -25.97 58.00
CA PRO A 467 -17.77 -25.45 59.31
C PRO A 467 -17.85 -23.92 59.36
N SER A 468 -18.30 -23.24 58.29
CA SER A 468 -18.39 -21.77 58.19
C SER A 468 -19.82 -21.30 57.98
N GLY A 469 -20.17 -20.13 58.44
CA GLY A 469 -21.46 -19.47 58.27
C GLY A 469 -21.46 -18.09 58.92
N GLU A 470 -22.63 -17.58 59.30
CA GLU A 470 -22.80 -16.23 59.85
C GLU A 470 -23.26 -16.30 61.32
N VAL A 471 -22.67 -15.40 62.12
CA VAL A 471 -23.08 -15.17 63.53
C VAL A 471 -23.42 -13.70 63.74
N GLU A 472 -24.35 -13.41 64.62
CA GLU A 472 -24.68 -12.07 65.05
C GLU A 472 -24.13 -11.87 66.48
N ILE A 473 -23.29 -10.84 66.62
CA ILE A 473 -22.64 -10.47 67.88
C ILE A 473 -22.87 -8.94 68.08
N ASN A 474 -23.48 -8.56 69.17
CA ASN A 474 -23.80 -7.17 69.47
C ASN A 474 -24.59 -6.44 68.35
N GLY A 475 -25.53 -7.16 67.68
CA GLY A 475 -26.36 -6.62 66.62
C GLY A 475 -25.66 -6.48 65.27
N LYS A 476 -24.39 -6.92 65.14
CA LYS A 476 -23.62 -6.93 63.86
C LYS A 476 -23.38 -8.38 63.40
N ARG A 477 -23.43 -8.60 62.13
CA ARG A 477 -23.19 -9.92 61.54
C ARG A 477 -21.74 -10.06 61.12
N TYR A 478 -21.15 -11.22 61.44
CA TYR A 478 -19.78 -11.60 61.12
C TYR A 478 -19.73 -13.00 60.48
N GLN A 479 -18.81 -13.15 59.55
CA GLN A 479 -18.46 -14.50 59.06
C GLN A 479 -17.79 -15.26 60.22
N ALA A 480 -18.30 -16.46 60.54
CA ALA A 480 -17.79 -17.26 61.62
C ALA A 480 -17.44 -18.67 61.16
N ARG A 481 -16.48 -19.26 61.85
CA ARG A 481 -16.05 -20.64 61.63
C ARG A 481 -15.89 -21.38 62.94
N VAL A 482 -16.35 -22.63 62.95
CA VAL A 482 -16.15 -23.58 64.07
C VAL A 482 -14.88 -24.36 63.82
N GLN A 483 -14.03 -24.53 64.85
CA GLN A 483 -12.77 -25.30 64.69
C GLN A 483 -13.04 -26.79 64.57
N VAL A 484 -14.03 -27.32 65.33
CA VAL A 484 -14.39 -28.69 65.30
C VAL A 484 -15.92 -28.83 65.47
N GLY A 485 -16.54 -29.66 64.61
CA GLY A 485 -17.99 -29.93 64.68
C GLY A 485 -18.83 -28.98 63.78
N THR A 486 -20.10 -28.89 64.07
CA THR A 486 -21.12 -28.12 63.41
C THR A 486 -22.04 -27.47 64.38
N ILE A 487 -22.42 -26.21 64.22
CA ILE A 487 -23.38 -25.51 65.05
C ILE A 487 -24.62 -25.18 64.23
N ARG A 488 -25.80 -25.52 64.67
CA ARG A 488 -27.04 -25.17 63.96
C ARG A 488 -27.40 -23.72 64.10
N ARG A 489 -28.24 -23.25 63.20
CA ARG A 489 -28.82 -21.93 63.22
C ARG A 489 -29.51 -21.64 64.53
N ASP A 490 -29.45 -20.38 64.98
CA ASP A 490 -30.12 -19.87 66.18
C ASP A 490 -29.56 -20.43 67.52
N TYR A 491 -28.31 -20.87 67.50
CA TYR A 491 -27.60 -21.39 68.68
C TYR A 491 -26.67 -20.35 69.30
N PRO A 492 -26.59 -20.29 70.66
CA PRO A 492 -25.68 -19.39 71.31
C PRO A 492 -24.21 -19.78 71.06
N VAL A 493 -23.39 -18.83 70.75
CA VAL A 493 -21.95 -19.04 70.49
C VAL A 493 -21.10 -17.98 71.18
N ARG A 494 -19.86 -18.36 71.49
CA ARG A 494 -18.83 -17.48 72.09
C ARG A 494 -17.65 -17.39 71.14
N VAL A 495 -17.12 -16.17 70.97
CA VAL A 495 -15.92 -15.91 70.19
C VAL A 495 -14.70 -16.43 70.91
N THR A 496 -13.95 -17.35 70.26
CA THR A 496 -12.69 -17.88 70.78
C THR A 496 -11.46 -17.29 70.16
N GLY A 497 -11.59 -16.65 68.98
CA GLY A 497 -10.46 -16.00 68.30
C GLY A 497 -10.85 -15.37 66.97
N HIS A 498 -9.82 -14.95 66.21
CA HIS A 498 -9.99 -14.31 64.93
C HIS A 498 -9.10 -14.98 63.89
N GLN A 499 -9.57 -15.02 62.65
CA GLN A 499 -8.83 -15.43 61.46
C GLN A 499 -8.97 -14.29 60.40
N GLU A 500 -8.08 -14.22 59.43
CA GLU A 500 -7.96 -13.06 58.49
C GLU A 500 -9.29 -12.48 57.97
N PHE A 501 -10.35 -13.30 57.84
CA PHE A 501 -11.67 -12.86 57.34
C PHE A 501 -12.85 -13.43 58.09
N SER A 502 -12.67 -14.07 59.28
CA SER A 502 -13.72 -14.70 60.02
C SER A 502 -13.43 -14.75 61.52
N VAL A 503 -14.50 -14.80 62.37
CA VAL A 503 -14.41 -15.04 63.79
C VAL A 503 -14.47 -16.54 64.05
N LEU A 504 -13.59 -17.02 64.92
CA LEU A 504 -13.68 -18.40 65.42
C LEU A 504 -14.66 -18.44 66.59
N VAL A 505 -15.60 -19.37 66.53
CA VAL A 505 -16.63 -19.47 67.53
C VAL A 505 -16.77 -20.93 68.02
N GLU A 506 -17.21 -21.08 69.25
CA GLU A 506 -17.60 -22.37 69.84
C GLU A 506 -19.03 -22.26 70.47
N GLU A 507 -19.69 -23.44 70.69
CA GLU A 507 -20.96 -23.42 71.37
C GLU A 507 -20.83 -22.85 72.79
N ALA A 508 -21.68 -21.87 73.10
CA ALA A 508 -21.77 -21.38 74.47
C ALA A 508 -22.65 -22.33 75.31
N VAL A 509 -22.04 -23.09 76.20
CA VAL A 509 -22.77 -23.90 77.15
C VAL A 509 -23.38 -22.92 78.19
N GLU A 510 -24.70 -22.87 78.24
CA GLU A 510 -25.40 -22.21 79.37
C GLU A 510 -25.06 -22.93 80.67
N SER A 511 -24.35 -22.29 81.55
CA SER A 511 -24.09 -22.80 82.95
C SER A 511 -25.21 -22.39 83.88
#